data_7961e491c72e0777c33117a1d1bcc20b
#
_entry.id   7961e491c72e0777c33117a1d1bcc20b
#
_cell.length_a   1.000
_cell.length_b   1.000
_cell.length_c   1.000
_cell.angle_alpha   90.00
_cell.angle_beta   90.00
_cell.angle_gamma   90.00
#
_symmetry.space_group_name_H-M   'P 1'
#
loop_
_entity.id
_entity.type
_entity.pdbx_description
1 polymer ?
#
loop_
_entity_poly.entity_id
_entity_poly.type
_entity_poly.pdbx_seq_one_letter_code
_entity_poly.pdbx_strand_id
1 'polypeptide(L)' 'MAARFWVGESGTWDAADTTHWAATTGGAGGQSVPGSADTVTFDALSAPLGGTCTVNTTVTVL' A
#
# COMPACT_ATOMS: atom_id res chain seq x y z
N MET A 1 -11.12 -6.50 -9.11
CA MET A 1 -11.01 -6.16 -7.68
C MET A 1 -9.84 -6.91 -7.08
N ALA A 2 -8.92 -6.20 -6.50
CA ALA A 2 -7.75 -6.79 -5.90
C ALA A 2 -7.58 -6.28 -4.47
N ALA A 3 -6.90 -7.05 -3.65
CA ALA A 3 -6.48 -6.60 -2.32
C ALA A 3 -5.05 -6.09 -2.41
N ARG A 4 -4.78 -4.97 -1.76
CA ARG A 4 -3.45 -4.42 -1.66
C ARG A 4 -3.12 -4.14 -0.20
N PHE A 5 -1.90 -4.49 0.19
CA PHE A 5 -1.41 -4.37 1.55
C PHE A 5 -0.19 -3.45 1.55
N TRP A 6 -0.21 -2.42 2.37
CA TRP A 6 0.95 -1.55 2.53
C TRP A 6 2.07 -2.31 3.23
N VAL A 7 3.28 -2.22 2.69
CA VAL A 7 4.49 -2.82 3.27
C VAL A 7 5.64 -1.83 3.18
N GLY A 8 6.73 -2.09 3.90
CA GLY A 8 7.96 -1.32 3.77
C GLY A 8 8.05 -0.08 4.65
N GLU A 9 7.34 -0.04 5.76
CA GLU A 9 7.44 1.04 6.76
C GLU A 9 6.95 2.38 6.23
N SER A 10 7.77 3.42 6.40
CA SER A 10 7.44 4.77 5.92
C SER A 10 7.63 4.88 4.42
N GLY A 11 6.78 5.64 3.79
CA GLY A 11 6.90 5.91 2.37
C GLY A 11 5.79 6.81 1.87
N THR A 12 5.75 6.99 0.56
CA THR A 12 4.77 7.84 -0.10
C THR A 12 3.81 6.99 -0.91
N TRP A 13 2.53 7.18 -0.70
CA TRP A 13 1.50 6.64 -1.59
C TRP A 13 1.39 7.56 -2.79
N ASP A 14 2.07 7.17 -3.85
CA ASP A 14 2.15 7.90 -5.11
C ASP A 14 1.60 7.02 -6.23
N ALA A 15 0.97 7.62 -7.22
CA ALA A 15 0.33 6.86 -8.29
C ALA A 15 1.31 6.00 -9.11
N ALA A 16 2.60 6.34 -9.09
CA ALA A 16 3.62 5.65 -9.86
C ALA A 16 4.53 4.75 -9.01
N ASP A 17 4.46 4.85 -7.68
CA ASP A 17 5.36 4.10 -6.79
C ASP A 17 4.68 2.82 -6.32
N THR A 18 5.15 1.68 -6.83
CA THR A 18 4.62 0.36 -6.48
C THR A 18 5.37 -0.31 -5.34
N THR A 19 6.43 0.30 -4.81
CA THR A 19 7.36 -0.32 -3.85
C THR A 19 6.67 -0.82 -2.59
N HIS A 20 5.65 -0.09 -2.12
CA HIS A 20 5.00 -0.37 -0.84
C HIS A 20 3.73 -1.22 -0.96
N TRP A 21 3.43 -1.77 -2.14
CA TRP A 21 2.17 -2.51 -2.33
C TRP A 21 2.42 -3.99 -2.55
N ALA A 22 1.79 -4.80 -1.73
CA ALA A 22 1.87 -6.26 -1.79
C ALA A 22 0.48 -6.86 -2.04
N ALA A 23 0.46 -8.08 -2.55
CA ALA A 23 -0.78 -8.82 -2.78
C ALA A 23 -1.26 -9.56 -1.53
N THR A 24 -0.38 -9.70 -0.52
CA THR A 24 -0.67 -10.37 0.75
C THR A 24 -0.06 -9.57 1.89
N THR A 25 -0.59 -9.74 3.09
CA THR A 25 -0.05 -9.09 4.29
C THR A 25 1.42 -9.49 4.49
N GLY A 26 2.27 -8.49 4.68
CA GLY A 26 3.72 -8.72 4.86
C GLY A 26 4.44 -9.26 3.64
N GLY A 27 3.78 -9.32 2.48
CA GLY A 27 4.37 -9.86 1.26
C GLY A 27 5.37 -8.92 0.59
N ALA A 28 5.90 -9.35 -0.55
CA ALA A 28 6.84 -8.55 -1.32
C ALA A 28 6.13 -7.36 -1.97
N GLY A 29 6.75 -6.18 -1.92
CA GLY A 29 6.28 -5.01 -2.63
C GLY A 29 6.43 -5.18 -4.15
N GLY A 30 5.97 -4.18 -4.90
CA GLY A 30 6.08 -4.18 -6.35
C GLY A 30 4.77 -4.49 -7.07
N GLN A 31 3.68 -4.71 -6.34
CA GLN A 31 2.36 -4.86 -6.93
C GLN A 31 1.80 -3.51 -7.36
N SER A 32 0.79 -3.51 -8.21
CA SER A 32 0.19 -2.27 -8.68
C SER A 32 -0.39 -1.43 -7.53
N VAL A 33 -0.29 -0.11 -7.67
CA VAL A 33 -0.92 0.82 -6.73
C VAL A 33 -2.43 0.59 -6.75
N PRO A 34 -3.10 0.58 -5.56
CA PRO A 34 -4.54 0.33 -5.51
C PRO A 34 -5.35 1.34 -6.30
N GLY A 35 -6.33 0.86 -7.02
CA GLY A 35 -7.27 1.65 -7.78
C GLY A 35 -8.67 1.64 -7.16
N SER A 36 -9.63 2.22 -7.87
CA SER A 36 -11.00 2.41 -7.36
C SER A 36 -11.76 1.12 -7.08
N ALA A 37 -11.34 0.01 -7.68
CA ALA A 37 -11.95 -1.29 -7.47
C ALA A 37 -11.17 -2.17 -6.48
N ASP A 38 -10.10 -1.65 -5.92
CA ASP A 38 -9.23 -2.40 -5.02
C ASP A 38 -9.52 -2.09 -3.56
N THR A 39 -9.24 -3.04 -2.69
CA THR A 39 -9.24 -2.82 -1.25
C THR A 39 -7.83 -2.54 -0.75
N VAL A 40 -7.71 -1.77 0.31
CA VAL A 40 -6.42 -1.39 0.90
C VAL A 40 -6.42 -1.78 2.36
N THR A 41 -5.36 -2.43 2.80
CA THR A 41 -5.18 -2.83 4.19
C THR A 41 -3.86 -2.29 4.73
N PHE A 42 -3.95 -1.63 5.88
CA PHE A 42 -2.80 -1.29 6.72
C PHE A 42 -2.89 -2.13 7.99
N ASP A 43 -1.90 -2.93 8.26
CA ASP A 43 -1.89 -3.85 9.41
C ASP A 43 -0.54 -3.83 10.12
N ALA A 44 -0.36 -4.72 11.09
CA ALA A 44 0.87 -4.76 11.88
C ALA A 44 2.13 -5.04 11.05
N LEU A 45 1.98 -5.68 9.88
CA LEU A 45 3.09 -5.98 8.99
C LEU A 45 3.33 -4.88 7.95
N SER A 46 2.47 -3.87 7.89
CA SER A 46 2.66 -2.70 7.03
C SER A 46 3.84 -1.86 7.50
N ALA A 47 3.93 -1.64 8.80
CA ALA A 47 4.99 -0.84 9.41
C ALA A 47 5.30 -1.37 10.80
N PRO A 48 5.95 -2.53 10.93
CA PRO A 48 6.20 -3.15 12.23
C PRO A 48 7.07 -2.30 13.16
N LEU A 49 7.84 -1.37 12.61
CA LEU A 49 8.66 -0.42 13.39
C LEU A 49 7.99 0.95 13.55
N GLY A 50 6.74 1.10 13.09
CA GLY A 50 6.00 2.35 13.27
C GLY A 50 6.23 3.38 12.19
N GLY A 51 6.00 3.03 10.93
CA GLY A 51 6.18 3.92 9.79
C GLY A 51 5.03 4.88 9.53
N THR A 52 5.20 5.76 8.58
CA THR A 52 4.20 6.73 8.12
C THR A 52 3.98 6.58 6.63
N CYS A 53 2.71 6.50 6.22
CA CYS A 53 2.31 6.56 4.82
C CYS A 53 1.87 7.99 4.49
N THR A 54 2.60 8.65 3.61
CA THR A 54 2.24 9.99 3.13
C THR A 54 1.48 9.85 1.81
N VAL A 55 0.23 10.30 1.79
CA VAL A 55 -0.59 10.24 0.58
C VAL A 55 -0.26 11.44 -0.31
N ASN A 56 0.23 11.17 -1.51
CA ASN A 56 0.67 12.19 -2.47
C ASN A 56 -0.07 12.09 -3.80
N THR A 57 -1.29 11.58 -3.78
CA THR A 57 -2.12 11.43 -4.97
C THR A 57 -3.59 11.46 -4.56
N THR A 58 -4.47 11.68 -5.50
CA THR A 58 -5.91 11.50 -5.24
C THR A 58 -6.21 10.01 -5.13
N VAL A 59 -6.77 9.60 -4.00
CA VAL A 59 -7.03 8.19 -3.71
C VAL A 59 -8.53 7.94 -3.75
N THR A 60 -8.92 6.96 -4.56
CA THR A 60 -10.28 6.42 -4.55
C THR A 60 -10.14 4.90 -4.52
N VAL A 61 -10.62 4.29 -3.45
CA VAL A 61 -10.55 2.82 -3.27
C VAL A 61 -11.91 2.29 -2.83
N LEU A 62 -12.03 0.99 -2.95
CA LEU A 62 -13.27 0.31 -2.57
C LEU A 62 -13.46 0.28 -1.05
#